data_e770d18c4bc2ae9dddea8fa058adf9ff
#
_entry.id   e770d18c4bc2ae9dddea8fa058adf9ff
#
_cell.length_a   1.000
_cell.length_b   1.000
_cell.length_c   1.000
_cell.angle_alpha   90.00
_cell.angle_beta   90.00
_cell.angle_gamma   90.00
#
_symmetry.space_group_name_H-M   'P 1'
#
loop_
_entity.id
_entity.type
_entity.pdbx_description
1 polymer ?
#
loop_
_entity_poly.entity_id
_entity_poly.type
_entity_poly.pdbx_seq_one_letter_code
_entity_poly.pdbx_strand_id
1 'polypeptide(L)'
;MLVPLLLLWSLTYGQTRYGLQEAIQYGISHNVNIKNAQTDAASASSRIGEIRAVGLPQVNANVTLINNPIIQTSFVPAQIVGGKADDPPAPVQFGVKNQAVAGAQLSQMLFNAQWLLGLKAAEAYRELAQKGVTQSKITVAENVAKAYYGVLIAEERAKLLDLNIARLDSTVRELNEMFKSGFVEKIDVNRLEVSLNNLKTEKQKVANLIQLSHYLLKFQMGMPLEETVVLTDRITDADVARLEIETKTEADQMDYNQRIDYSILKTNLRLAEMDVENNKRGYYPTVAAFAGYGYNTGRQQFGQVFTQPWFSNANVGLSINVPIFDGFLKKYKIQQARYTVEKTKQSVGLVEQSIDLQIKSTNVTIMNNLETLKTQKRNLELAEEVLRVSKIKYKAGAGSNIEVISAESSLKESQTNYFASLYDLLLAKIDLDKAKGKLNVN
;
A
#
# COMPACT_ATOMS: atom_id res chain seq x y z
N MET A 1 4.12 -3.53 61.73
CA MET A 1 3.97 -2.40 60.80
C MET A 1 4.99 -2.56 59.69
N LEU A 2 4.59 -3.14 58.57
CA LEU A 2 5.41 -3.30 57.35
C LEU A 2 4.91 -2.28 56.33
N VAL A 3 5.75 -1.31 56.00
CA VAL A 3 5.47 -0.31 54.93
C VAL A 3 5.90 -0.93 53.59
N PRO A 4 5.03 -1.04 52.57
CA PRO A 4 5.46 -1.49 51.28
C PRO A 4 6.17 -0.34 50.54
N LEU A 5 7.41 -0.59 50.18
CA LEU A 5 8.23 0.28 49.29
C LEU A 5 7.66 0.21 47.88
N LEU A 6 6.90 1.23 47.49
CA LEU A 6 6.46 1.44 46.11
C LEU A 6 7.69 1.87 45.25
N LEU A 7 8.25 0.92 44.52
CA LEU A 7 9.21 1.16 43.45
C LEU A 7 8.48 1.86 42.29
N LEU A 8 8.56 3.18 42.24
CA LEU A 8 8.23 3.98 41.09
C LEU A 8 9.25 3.66 39.96
N TRP A 9 8.86 2.77 39.05
CA TRP A 9 9.54 2.66 37.77
C TRP A 9 9.26 3.95 36.99
N SER A 10 10.18 4.90 37.03
CA SER A 10 10.24 5.98 36.09
C SER A 10 10.57 5.37 34.71
N LEU A 11 9.55 5.26 33.86
CA LEU A 11 9.73 5.05 32.43
C LEU A 11 10.48 6.29 31.90
N THR A 12 11.80 6.23 31.89
CA THR A 12 12.63 7.13 31.09
C THR A 12 12.30 6.85 29.63
N TYR A 13 11.42 7.65 29.05
CA TYR A 13 11.32 7.76 27.59
C TYR A 13 12.66 8.26 27.08
N GLY A 14 13.55 7.34 26.76
CA GLY A 14 14.80 7.66 26.09
C GLY A 14 14.49 8.25 24.73
N GLN A 15 15.03 9.43 24.42
CA GLN A 15 14.97 9.99 23.08
C GLN A 15 15.56 8.98 22.11
N THR A 16 14.71 8.37 21.29
CA THR A 16 15.16 7.38 20.31
C THR A 16 15.76 8.13 19.12
N ARG A 17 17.02 7.83 18.84
CA ARG A 17 17.78 8.44 17.75
C ARG A 17 17.65 7.56 16.51
N TYR A 18 17.42 8.17 15.37
CA TYR A 18 17.26 7.46 14.10
C TYR A 18 18.13 8.09 13.01
N GLY A 19 18.95 7.27 12.37
CA GLY A 19 19.45 7.53 11.03
C GLY A 19 18.42 7.17 9.98
N LEU A 20 18.65 7.54 8.72
CA LEU A 20 17.73 7.29 7.61
C LEU A 20 17.35 5.81 7.50
N GLN A 21 18.35 4.91 7.53
CA GLN A 21 18.10 3.46 7.40
C GLN A 21 17.32 2.91 8.60
N GLU A 22 17.61 3.38 9.81
CA GLU A 22 16.90 2.97 11.03
C GLU A 22 15.44 3.44 10.99
N ALA A 23 15.17 4.66 10.52
CA ALA A 23 13.83 5.19 10.34
C ALA A 23 13.03 4.38 9.32
N ILE A 24 13.65 4.00 8.19
CA ILE A 24 13.04 3.12 7.18
C ILE A 24 12.72 1.75 7.79
N GLN A 25 13.64 1.12 8.50
CA GLN A 25 13.44 -0.19 9.13
C GLN A 25 12.34 -0.16 10.19
N TYR A 26 12.30 0.90 11.00
CA TYR A 26 11.21 1.10 11.93
C TYR A 26 9.86 1.20 11.19
N GLY A 27 9.79 2.00 10.12
CA GLY A 27 8.60 2.12 9.26
C GLY A 27 8.19 0.79 8.67
N ILE A 28 9.12 -0.03 8.16
CA ILE A 28 8.85 -1.35 7.61
C ILE A 28 8.23 -2.30 8.66
N SER A 29 8.66 -2.20 9.91
CA SER A 29 8.17 -3.08 10.98
C SER A 29 6.87 -2.61 11.65
N HIS A 30 6.56 -1.31 11.62
CA HIS A 30 5.46 -0.74 12.39
C HIS A 30 4.31 -0.16 11.56
N ASN A 31 4.58 0.24 10.30
CA ASN A 31 3.57 0.89 9.47
C ASN A 31 2.36 -0.03 9.20
N VAL A 32 1.16 0.52 9.38
CA VAL A 32 -0.11 -0.21 9.25
C VAL A 32 -0.34 -0.73 7.83
N ASN A 33 0.10 -0.01 6.79
CA ASN A 33 -0.08 -0.44 5.40
C ASN A 33 0.68 -1.75 5.12
N ILE A 34 1.86 -1.95 5.71
CA ILE A 34 2.62 -3.19 5.58
C ILE A 34 1.95 -4.31 6.36
N LYS A 35 1.47 -4.04 7.59
CA LYS A 35 0.71 -5.03 8.38
C LYS A 35 -0.56 -5.48 7.66
N ASN A 36 -1.27 -4.55 7.03
CA ASN A 36 -2.44 -4.88 6.21
C ASN A 36 -2.05 -5.76 5.01
N ALA A 37 -1.00 -5.41 4.26
CA ALA A 37 -0.52 -6.22 3.15
C ALA A 37 -0.06 -7.63 3.59
N GLN A 38 0.56 -7.75 4.77
CA GLN A 38 0.91 -9.05 5.37
C GLN A 38 -0.35 -9.87 5.72
N THR A 39 -1.38 -9.21 6.22
CA THR A 39 -2.68 -9.84 6.52
C THR A 39 -3.35 -10.31 5.23
N ASP A 40 -3.28 -9.53 4.15
CA ASP A 40 -3.78 -9.93 2.83
C ASP A 40 -3.02 -11.15 2.28
N ALA A 41 -1.70 -11.21 2.48
CA ALA A 41 -0.89 -12.38 2.11
C ALA A 41 -1.23 -13.62 2.95
N ALA A 42 -1.53 -13.45 4.24
CA ALA A 42 -2.02 -14.53 5.10
C ALA A 42 -3.42 -15.01 4.67
N SER A 43 -4.31 -14.08 4.31
CA SER A 43 -5.64 -14.38 3.75
C SER A 43 -5.51 -15.16 2.43
N ALA A 44 -4.62 -14.74 1.52
CA ALA A 44 -4.35 -15.47 0.28
C ALA A 44 -3.81 -16.89 0.55
N SER A 45 -3.02 -17.08 1.60
CA SER A 45 -2.56 -18.40 2.02
C SER A 45 -3.71 -19.28 2.54
N SER A 46 -4.64 -18.68 3.31
CA SER A 46 -5.84 -19.38 3.79
C SER A 46 -6.77 -19.78 2.64
N ARG A 47 -6.81 -18.98 1.56
CA ARG A 47 -7.57 -19.30 0.34
C ARG A 47 -7.12 -20.61 -0.32
N ILE A 48 -5.84 -20.95 -0.24
CA ILE A 48 -5.34 -22.25 -0.72
C ILE A 48 -5.97 -23.39 0.08
N GLY A 49 -6.07 -23.24 1.42
CA GLY A 49 -6.75 -24.19 2.29
C GLY A 49 -8.22 -24.35 1.94
N GLU A 50 -8.92 -23.25 1.70
CA GLU A 50 -10.33 -23.22 1.28
C GLU A 50 -10.53 -23.99 -0.04
N ILE A 51 -9.73 -23.71 -1.07
CA ILE A 51 -9.82 -24.40 -2.35
C ILE A 51 -9.48 -25.89 -2.20
N ARG A 52 -8.49 -26.23 -1.36
CA ARG A 52 -8.14 -27.62 -1.06
C ARG A 52 -9.27 -28.34 -0.35
N ALA A 53 -9.96 -27.67 0.59
CA ALA A 53 -11.07 -28.23 1.34
C ALA A 53 -12.25 -28.66 0.44
N VAL A 54 -12.48 -27.97 -0.69
CA VAL A 54 -13.51 -28.38 -1.68
C VAL A 54 -13.25 -29.76 -2.24
N GLY A 55 -11.99 -30.21 -2.29
CA GLY A 55 -11.60 -31.55 -2.73
C GLY A 55 -11.69 -32.63 -1.64
N LEU A 56 -11.93 -32.26 -0.37
CA LEU A 56 -12.08 -33.21 0.73
C LEU A 56 -13.52 -33.72 0.86
N PRO A 57 -13.75 -34.82 1.58
CA PRO A 57 -15.10 -35.30 1.85
C PRO A 57 -15.98 -34.23 2.52
N GLN A 58 -17.17 -33.98 1.96
CA GLN A 58 -18.16 -33.07 2.50
C GLN A 58 -19.30 -33.86 3.11
N VAL A 59 -19.64 -33.62 4.36
CA VAL A 59 -20.78 -34.24 5.04
C VAL A 59 -21.80 -33.17 5.35
N ASN A 60 -23.01 -33.35 4.81
CA ASN A 60 -24.12 -32.45 5.05
C ASN A 60 -25.28 -33.23 5.64
N ALA A 61 -25.96 -32.67 6.63
CA ALA A 61 -27.20 -33.19 7.17
C ALA A 61 -28.35 -32.24 6.85
N ASN A 62 -29.48 -32.81 6.49
CA ASN A 62 -30.69 -32.03 6.23
C ASN A 62 -31.91 -32.69 6.87
N VAL A 63 -32.81 -31.85 7.35
CA VAL A 63 -34.15 -32.24 7.80
C VAL A 63 -35.16 -31.41 7.03
N THR A 64 -36.08 -32.08 6.37
CA THR A 64 -37.13 -31.42 5.57
C THR A 64 -38.49 -31.89 6.03
N LEU A 65 -39.35 -30.98 6.36
CA LEU A 65 -40.77 -31.21 6.66
C LEU A 65 -41.58 -30.57 5.54
N ILE A 66 -42.41 -31.35 4.88
CA ILE A 66 -43.26 -30.90 3.77
C ILE A 66 -44.74 -31.15 4.12
N ASN A 67 -45.56 -30.12 4.02
CA ASN A 67 -47.01 -30.25 4.06
C ASN A 67 -47.55 -29.94 2.66
N ASN A 68 -48.29 -30.87 2.09
CA ASN A 68 -48.95 -30.73 0.79
C ASN A 68 -50.46 -30.54 1.06
N PRO A 69 -50.95 -29.31 1.17
CA PRO A 69 -52.37 -29.02 1.41
C PRO A 69 -53.27 -29.69 0.35
N ILE A 70 -52.78 -29.71 -0.90
CA ILE A 70 -53.43 -30.35 -2.05
C ILE A 70 -52.45 -31.38 -2.60
N ILE A 71 -52.86 -32.66 -2.58
CA ILE A 71 -52.11 -33.77 -3.16
C ILE A 71 -52.32 -33.75 -4.66
N GLN A 72 -51.23 -33.85 -5.43
CA GLN A 72 -51.30 -33.89 -6.89
C GLN A 72 -52.13 -35.10 -7.36
N THR A 73 -53.10 -34.84 -8.24
CA THR A 73 -53.86 -35.89 -8.89
C THR A 73 -53.12 -36.35 -10.13
N SER A 74 -52.86 -37.65 -10.21
CA SER A 74 -52.27 -38.30 -11.38
C SER A 74 -53.39 -39.10 -12.11
N PHE A 75 -53.35 -39.09 -13.42
CA PHE A 75 -54.27 -39.88 -14.25
C PHE A 75 -53.59 -41.21 -14.57
N VAL A 76 -54.26 -42.32 -14.18
CA VAL A 76 -53.78 -43.67 -14.45
C VAL A 76 -54.73 -44.42 -15.36
N PRO A 77 -54.27 -45.37 -16.18
CA PRO A 77 -55.14 -46.24 -16.97
C PRO A 77 -56.23 -46.86 -16.08
N ALA A 78 -57.49 -46.84 -16.52
CA ALA A 78 -58.65 -47.26 -15.72
C ALA A 78 -58.48 -48.73 -15.21
N GLN A 79 -57.75 -49.59 -15.94
CA GLN A 79 -57.50 -50.98 -15.55
C GLN A 79 -56.75 -51.11 -14.22
N ILE A 80 -55.90 -50.14 -13.87
CA ILE A 80 -55.12 -50.16 -12.62
C ILE A 80 -56.03 -50.03 -11.40
N VAL A 81 -57.16 -49.34 -11.55
CA VAL A 81 -58.15 -49.10 -10.49
C VAL A 81 -59.42 -49.94 -10.65
N GLY A 82 -59.40 -51.01 -11.50
CA GLY A 82 -60.46 -51.94 -11.66
C GLY A 82 -61.49 -51.58 -12.77
N GLY A 83 -61.17 -50.59 -13.63
CA GLY A 83 -61.98 -50.23 -14.82
C GLY A 83 -61.65 -51.08 -16.04
N LYS A 84 -62.39 -50.89 -17.16
CA LYS A 84 -62.19 -51.56 -18.44
C LYS A 84 -61.07 -50.85 -19.26
N ALA A 85 -60.55 -51.55 -20.27
CA ALA A 85 -59.47 -51.00 -21.12
C ALA A 85 -59.85 -49.75 -21.90
N ASP A 86 -61.15 -49.63 -22.26
CA ASP A 86 -61.72 -48.51 -23.03
C ASP A 86 -62.26 -47.39 -22.17
N ASP A 87 -62.16 -47.52 -20.84
CA ASP A 87 -62.59 -46.41 -19.94
C ASP A 87 -61.52 -45.28 -19.93
N PRO A 88 -62.00 -44.04 -19.79
CA PRO A 88 -61.02 -42.89 -19.68
C PRO A 88 -60.10 -43.03 -18.47
N PRO A 89 -58.89 -42.45 -18.52
CA PRO A 89 -57.97 -42.51 -17.40
C PRO A 89 -58.59 -42.02 -16.09
N ALA A 90 -58.47 -42.81 -15.02
CA ALA A 90 -59.01 -42.52 -13.70
C ALA A 90 -58.09 -41.56 -12.91
N PRO A 91 -58.64 -40.49 -12.29
CA PRO A 91 -57.90 -39.59 -11.44
C PRO A 91 -57.60 -40.27 -10.08
N VAL A 92 -56.30 -40.39 -9.73
CA VAL A 92 -55.86 -40.99 -8.46
C VAL A 92 -54.88 -40.05 -7.79
N GLN A 93 -55.05 -39.85 -6.49
CA GLN A 93 -54.08 -39.06 -5.68
C GLN A 93 -53.05 -40.01 -5.06
N PHE A 94 -51.83 -40.01 -5.63
CA PHE A 94 -50.69 -40.74 -5.05
C PHE A 94 -49.89 -39.79 -4.18
N GLY A 95 -49.88 -39.99 -2.85
CA GLY A 95 -49.06 -39.20 -1.94
C GLY A 95 -49.65 -39.09 -0.55
N VAL A 96 -48.97 -38.35 0.28
CA VAL A 96 -49.36 -38.05 1.65
C VAL A 96 -49.31 -36.56 1.91
N LYS A 97 -50.20 -36.08 2.80
CA LYS A 97 -50.25 -34.64 3.11
C LYS A 97 -48.98 -34.16 3.80
N ASN A 98 -48.42 -34.96 4.68
CA ASN A 98 -47.24 -34.56 5.46
C ASN A 98 -46.10 -35.56 5.24
N GLN A 99 -44.96 -35.04 4.85
CA GLN A 99 -43.73 -35.79 4.63
C GLN A 99 -42.65 -35.23 5.50
N ALA A 100 -41.80 -36.09 6.03
CA ALA A 100 -40.56 -35.69 6.67
C ALA A 100 -39.41 -36.58 6.19
N VAL A 101 -38.29 -35.92 5.94
CA VAL A 101 -37.04 -36.56 5.55
C VAL A 101 -35.93 -35.99 6.44
N ALA A 102 -35.17 -36.88 7.07
CA ALA A 102 -33.98 -36.50 7.84
C ALA A 102 -32.81 -37.41 7.40
N GLY A 103 -31.70 -36.84 7.03
CA GLY A 103 -30.57 -37.64 6.56
C GLY A 103 -29.25 -36.91 6.53
N ALA A 104 -28.18 -37.67 6.43
CA ALA A 104 -26.85 -37.19 6.17
C ALA A 104 -26.33 -37.73 4.83
N GLN A 105 -25.65 -36.86 4.10
CA GLN A 105 -25.02 -37.18 2.81
C GLN A 105 -23.55 -36.85 2.85
N LEU A 106 -22.71 -37.80 2.54
CA LEU A 106 -21.29 -37.66 2.24
C LEU A 106 -21.12 -37.45 0.74
N SER A 107 -20.36 -36.46 0.34
CA SER A 107 -19.97 -36.19 -1.04
C SER A 107 -18.45 -36.03 -1.12
N GLN A 108 -17.82 -36.76 -2.03
CA GLN A 108 -16.37 -36.71 -2.26
C GLN A 108 -16.09 -36.47 -3.75
N MET A 109 -15.42 -35.34 -4.04
CA MET A 109 -14.88 -35.08 -5.37
C MET A 109 -13.74 -36.07 -5.64
N LEU A 110 -13.83 -36.84 -6.73
CA LEU A 110 -12.79 -37.76 -7.19
C LEU A 110 -11.96 -37.14 -8.31
N PHE A 111 -12.61 -36.42 -9.22
CA PHE A 111 -11.92 -35.76 -10.33
C PHE A 111 -12.65 -34.49 -10.75
N ASN A 112 -11.89 -33.39 -10.81
CA ASN A 112 -12.31 -32.13 -11.42
C ASN A 112 -11.09 -31.40 -11.94
N ALA A 113 -10.97 -31.29 -13.27
CA ALA A 113 -9.80 -30.66 -13.92
C ALA A 113 -9.68 -29.17 -13.62
N GLN A 114 -10.80 -28.45 -13.43
CA GLN A 114 -10.80 -27.03 -13.04
C GLN A 114 -10.29 -26.82 -11.60
N TRP A 115 -10.70 -27.69 -10.66
CA TRP A 115 -10.23 -27.65 -9.29
C TRP A 115 -8.72 -27.87 -9.18
N LEU A 116 -8.17 -28.84 -9.92
CA LEU A 116 -6.71 -29.08 -9.96
C LEU A 116 -5.93 -27.86 -10.45
N LEU A 117 -6.47 -27.13 -11.43
CA LEU A 117 -5.84 -25.88 -11.87
C LEU A 117 -6.08 -24.75 -10.89
N GLY A 118 -7.27 -24.73 -10.25
CA GLY A 118 -7.62 -23.75 -9.21
C GLY A 118 -6.63 -23.75 -8.04
N LEU A 119 -6.10 -24.90 -7.63
CA LEU A 119 -5.04 -25.00 -6.63
C LEU A 119 -3.75 -24.30 -7.08
N LYS A 120 -3.33 -24.50 -8.35
CA LYS A 120 -2.16 -23.81 -8.90
C LYS A 120 -2.38 -22.29 -9.04
N ALA A 121 -3.59 -21.91 -9.43
CA ALA A 121 -3.95 -20.48 -9.50
C ALA A 121 -3.96 -19.80 -8.11
N ALA A 122 -4.41 -20.52 -7.07
CA ALA A 122 -4.36 -20.02 -5.70
C ALA A 122 -2.92 -19.82 -5.19
N GLU A 123 -1.98 -20.69 -5.57
CA GLU A 123 -0.55 -20.51 -5.28
C GLU A 123 0.02 -19.27 -5.98
N ALA A 124 -0.33 -19.05 -7.25
CA ALA A 124 0.07 -17.84 -7.98
C ALA A 124 -0.57 -16.58 -7.38
N TYR A 125 -1.80 -16.67 -6.88
CA TYR A 125 -2.45 -15.57 -6.18
C TYR A 125 -1.77 -15.24 -4.83
N ARG A 126 -1.34 -16.26 -4.08
CA ARG A 126 -0.53 -16.06 -2.88
C ARG A 126 0.79 -15.36 -3.20
N GLU A 127 1.47 -15.78 -4.29
CA GLU A 127 2.69 -15.10 -4.76
C GLU A 127 2.41 -13.64 -5.10
N LEU A 128 1.29 -13.34 -5.76
CA LEU A 128 0.86 -11.98 -6.04
C LEU A 128 0.67 -11.16 -4.76
N ALA A 129 0.02 -11.71 -3.74
CA ALA A 129 -0.17 -11.06 -2.45
C ALA A 129 1.16 -10.80 -1.72
N GLN A 130 2.12 -11.74 -1.78
CA GLN A 130 3.47 -11.55 -1.24
C GLN A 130 4.23 -10.42 -1.95
N LYS A 131 4.08 -10.30 -3.28
CA LYS A 131 4.62 -9.17 -4.04
C LYS A 131 3.97 -7.84 -3.63
N GLY A 132 2.69 -7.86 -3.27
CA GLY A 132 1.99 -6.71 -2.68
C GLY A 132 2.61 -6.24 -1.35
N VAL A 133 3.08 -7.17 -0.50
CA VAL A 133 3.84 -6.83 0.72
C VAL A 133 5.13 -6.10 0.36
N THR A 134 5.88 -6.61 -0.62
CA THR A 134 7.13 -5.96 -1.08
C THR A 134 6.86 -4.57 -1.64
N GLN A 135 5.81 -4.40 -2.43
CA GLN A 135 5.39 -3.10 -2.95
C GLN A 135 5.05 -2.11 -1.82
N SER A 136 4.33 -2.56 -0.79
CA SER A 136 4.01 -1.73 0.39
C SER A 136 5.27 -1.32 1.14
N LYS A 137 6.24 -2.23 1.32
CA LYS A 137 7.54 -1.91 1.93
C LYS A 137 8.28 -0.82 1.13
N ILE A 138 8.36 -0.94 -0.19
CA ILE A 138 9.02 0.05 -1.07
C ILE A 138 8.33 1.41 -0.94
N THR A 139 7.01 1.45 -0.94
CA THR A 139 6.25 2.70 -0.79
C THR A 139 6.48 3.35 0.58
N VAL A 140 6.50 2.56 1.65
CA VAL A 140 6.78 3.08 3.00
C VAL A 140 8.22 3.57 3.10
N ALA A 141 9.20 2.83 2.58
CA ALA A 141 10.60 3.25 2.56
C ALA A 141 10.80 4.58 1.83
N GLU A 142 10.17 4.75 0.66
CA GLU A 142 10.16 6.01 -0.09
C GLU A 142 9.57 7.16 0.73
N ASN A 143 8.39 6.98 1.30
CA ASN A 143 7.69 8.02 2.04
C ASN A 143 8.43 8.41 3.32
N VAL A 144 9.00 7.45 4.04
CA VAL A 144 9.83 7.68 5.23
C VAL A 144 11.08 8.45 4.84
N ALA A 145 11.78 8.06 3.77
CA ALA A 145 12.98 8.74 3.31
C ALA A 145 12.70 10.21 2.91
N LYS A 146 11.61 10.46 2.17
CA LYS A 146 11.21 11.83 1.78
C LYS A 146 10.85 12.67 3.00
N ALA A 147 10.11 12.11 3.96
CA ALA A 147 9.76 12.80 5.20
C ALA A 147 11.00 13.06 6.08
N TYR A 148 11.93 12.10 6.16
CA TYR A 148 13.17 12.22 6.89
C TYR A 148 14.03 13.38 6.39
N TYR A 149 14.26 13.47 5.08
CA TYR A 149 14.99 14.60 4.49
C TYR A 149 14.24 15.93 4.65
N GLY A 150 12.90 15.90 4.66
CA GLY A 150 12.10 17.09 4.96
C GLY A 150 12.37 17.66 6.35
N VAL A 151 12.46 16.82 7.37
CA VAL A 151 12.83 17.23 8.74
C VAL A 151 14.28 17.76 8.76
N LEU A 152 15.21 16.99 8.19
CA LEU A 152 16.63 17.30 8.22
C LEU A 152 16.94 18.67 7.60
N ILE A 153 16.35 18.95 6.42
CA ILE A 153 16.51 20.25 5.75
C ILE A 153 15.85 21.40 6.55
N ALA A 154 14.68 21.17 7.14
CA ALA A 154 14.02 22.19 7.97
C ALA A 154 14.85 22.52 9.22
N GLU A 155 15.45 21.53 9.87
CA GLU A 155 16.34 21.75 11.01
C GLU A 155 17.63 22.52 10.65
N GLU A 156 18.28 22.17 9.52
CA GLU A 156 19.46 22.92 9.05
C GLU A 156 19.10 24.38 8.70
N ARG A 157 17.95 24.59 8.09
CA ARG A 157 17.46 25.93 7.78
C ARG A 157 17.19 26.75 9.06
N ALA A 158 16.68 26.13 10.13
CA ALA A 158 16.46 26.80 11.41
C ALA A 158 17.79 27.23 12.05
N LYS A 159 18.83 26.40 12.00
CA LYS A 159 20.16 26.76 12.52
C LYS A 159 20.74 28.02 11.84
N LEU A 160 20.58 28.11 10.51
CA LEU A 160 21.03 29.30 9.78
C LEU A 160 20.22 30.55 10.13
N LEU A 161 18.91 30.41 10.33
CA LEU A 161 18.06 31.52 10.79
C LEU A 161 18.51 32.03 12.16
N ASP A 162 18.89 31.15 13.08
CA ASP A 162 19.41 31.52 14.38
C ASP A 162 20.71 32.33 14.27
N LEU A 163 21.64 31.91 13.40
CA LEU A 163 22.87 32.62 13.13
C LEU A 163 22.59 34.00 12.50
N ASN A 164 21.64 34.09 11.56
CA ASN A 164 21.27 35.34 10.92
C ASN A 164 20.61 36.30 11.92
N ILE A 165 19.73 35.81 12.78
CA ILE A 165 19.09 36.62 13.84
C ILE A 165 20.14 37.15 14.80
N ALA A 166 21.05 36.30 15.30
CA ALA A 166 22.12 36.71 16.22
C ALA A 166 23.03 37.79 15.60
N ARG A 167 23.39 37.61 14.32
CA ARG A 167 24.16 38.59 13.58
C ARG A 167 23.46 39.94 13.42
N LEU A 168 22.19 39.88 12.98
CA LEU A 168 21.42 41.14 12.76
C LEU A 168 21.08 41.86 14.08
N ASP A 169 20.77 41.12 15.16
CA ASP A 169 20.55 41.67 16.49
C ASP A 169 21.80 42.41 17.02
N SER A 170 23.00 41.86 16.78
CA SER A 170 24.26 42.52 17.09
C SER A 170 24.41 43.82 16.30
N THR A 171 24.07 43.81 14.99
CA THR A 171 24.13 45.01 14.14
C THR A 171 23.13 46.08 14.57
N VAL A 172 21.91 45.71 14.97
CA VAL A 172 20.89 46.62 15.48
C VAL A 172 21.37 47.30 16.78
N ARG A 173 21.98 46.54 17.70
CA ARG A 173 22.54 47.07 18.93
C ARG A 173 23.66 48.09 18.63
N GLU A 174 24.60 47.76 17.75
CA GLU A 174 25.69 48.63 17.33
C GLU A 174 25.13 49.94 16.74
N LEU A 175 24.13 49.90 15.85
CA LEU A 175 23.49 51.05 15.27
C LEU A 175 22.74 51.90 16.31
N ASN A 176 22.08 51.30 17.30
CA ASN A 176 21.41 52.02 18.36
C ASN A 176 22.40 52.88 19.18
N GLU A 177 23.61 52.35 19.49
CA GLU A 177 24.64 53.12 20.17
C GLU A 177 25.19 54.26 19.28
N MET A 178 25.36 54.01 17.98
CA MET A 178 25.76 55.01 17.00
C MET A 178 24.70 56.14 16.88
N PHE A 179 23.42 55.78 16.90
CA PHE A 179 22.31 56.74 16.89
C PHE A 179 22.32 57.62 18.16
N LYS A 180 22.49 57.01 19.33
CA LYS A 180 22.61 57.77 20.61
C LYS A 180 23.77 58.76 20.59
N SER A 181 24.85 58.39 19.87
CA SER A 181 26.03 59.23 19.70
C SER A 181 25.93 60.24 18.52
N GLY A 182 24.84 60.23 17.80
CA GLY A 182 24.57 61.16 16.69
C GLY A 182 25.24 60.83 15.36
N PHE A 183 25.82 59.61 15.21
CA PHE A 183 26.51 59.16 13.98
C PHE A 183 25.61 58.58 12.89
N VAL A 184 24.38 58.17 13.21
CA VAL A 184 23.42 57.58 12.24
C VAL A 184 22.01 58.13 12.53
N GLU A 185 21.15 58.09 11.53
CA GLU A 185 19.75 58.50 11.67
C GLU A 185 18.87 57.40 12.28
N LYS A 186 17.79 57.80 12.97
CA LYS A 186 16.85 56.83 13.54
C LYS A 186 16.20 55.94 12.50
N ILE A 187 16.04 56.43 11.26
CA ILE A 187 15.46 55.63 10.15
C ILE A 187 16.33 54.41 9.82
N ASP A 188 17.65 54.51 9.96
CA ASP A 188 18.55 53.41 9.71
C ASP A 188 18.41 52.31 10.76
N VAL A 189 18.26 52.66 12.03
CA VAL A 189 17.94 51.72 13.10
C VAL A 189 16.60 51.02 12.86
N ASN A 190 15.55 51.80 12.56
CA ASN A 190 14.20 51.29 12.34
C ASN A 190 14.16 50.28 11.18
N ARG A 191 14.89 50.53 10.09
CA ARG A 191 14.96 49.60 8.94
C ARG A 191 15.56 48.26 9.32
N LEU A 192 16.62 48.25 10.12
CA LEU A 192 17.22 47.00 10.60
C LEU A 192 16.36 46.29 11.65
N GLU A 193 15.67 47.02 12.51
CA GLU A 193 14.69 46.45 13.45
C GLU A 193 13.53 45.77 12.71
N VAL A 194 13.02 46.35 11.64
CA VAL A 194 11.99 45.70 10.78
C VAL A 194 12.54 44.41 10.18
N SER A 195 13.78 44.45 9.67
CA SER A 195 14.44 43.25 9.12
C SER A 195 14.62 42.17 10.18
N LEU A 196 15.06 42.53 11.39
CA LEU A 196 15.19 41.63 12.53
C LEU A 196 13.86 41.00 12.94
N ASN A 197 12.79 41.79 13.01
CA ASN A 197 11.45 41.31 13.34
C ASN A 197 10.91 40.35 12.27
N ASN A 198 11.20 40.62 10.99
CA ASN A 198 10.86 39.70 9.89
C ASN A 198 11.60 38.38 10.03
N LEU A 199 12.90 38.35 10.38
CA LEU A 199 13.65 37.10 10.62
C LEU A 199 13.11 36.35 11.84
N LYS A 200 12.73 37.05 12.94
CA LYS A 200 12.11 36.39 14.11
C LYS A 200 10.77 35.75 13.76
N THR A 201 9.96 36.43 12.94
CA THR A 201 8.70 35.86 12.43
C THR A 201 8.93 34.64 11.54
N GLU A 202 9.96 34.70 10.66
CA GLU A 202 10.34 33.56 9.82
C GLU A 202 10.81 32.37 10.66
N LYS A 203 11.62 32.62 11.73
CA LYS A 203 12.03 31.56 12.67
C LYS A 203 10.80 30.87 13.28
N GLN A 204 9.78 31.61 13.68
CA GLN A 204 8.55 30.99 14.22
C GLN A 204 7.85 30.11 13.18
N LYS A 205 7.79 30.55 11.91
CA LYS A 205 7.22 29.73 10.81
C LYS A 205 8.01 28.47 10.58
N VAL A 206 9.36 28.58 10.58
CA VAL A 206 10.23 27.40 10.41
C VAL A 206 10.12 26.45 11.60
N ALA A 207 10.01 26.93 12.82
CA ALA A 207 9.77 26.08 14.00
C ALA A 207 8.47 25.28 13.89
N ASN A 208 7.39 25.94 13.42
CA ASN A 208 6.12 25.26 13.16
C ASN A 208 6.25 24.23 12.02
N LEU A 209 7.01 24.57 10.97
CA LEU A 209 7.28 23.63 9.86
C LEU A 209 8.07 22.40 10.34
N ILE A 210 9.08 22.57 11.19
CA ILE A 210 9.83 21.46 11.79
C ILE A 210 8.88 20.54 12.57
N GLN A 211 8.01 21.12 13.41
CA GLN A 211 7.04 20.32 14.17
C GLN A 211 6.13 19.52 13.23
N LEU A 212 5.60 20.16 12.18
CA LEU A 212 4.76 19.48 11.19
C LEU A 212 5.53 18.38 10.44
N SER A 213 6.78 18.63 10.07
CA SER A 213 7.64 17.65 9.40
C SER A 213 7.93 16.44 10.29
N HIS A 214 8.15 16.64 11.60
CA HIS A 214 8.26 15.55 12.57
C HIS A 214 6.97 14.74 12.69
N TYR A 215 5.81 15.39 12.70
CA TYR A 215 4.54 14.67 12.71
C TYR A 215 4.37 13.82 11.44
N LEU A 216 4.73 14.39 10.28
CA LEU A 216 4.68 13.64 9.01
C LEU A 216 5.62 12.45 9.02
N LEU A 217 6.87 12.62 9.48
CA LEU A 217 7.84 11.53 9.59
C LEU A 217 7.31 10.42 10.51
N LYS A 218 6.84 10.75 11.71
CA LYS A 218 6.27 9.78 12.66
C LYS A 218 5.08 9.06 12.06
N PHE A 219 4.21 9.77 11.36
CA PHE A 219 3.06 9.18 10.67
C PHE A 219 3.51 8.18 9.59
N GLN A 220 4.51 8.54 8.76
CA GLN A 220 5.04 7.63 7.73
C GLN A 220 5.76 6.41 8.34
N MET A 221 6.41 6.59 9.47
CA MET A 221 7.01 5.48 10.24
C MET A 221 5.97 4.59 10.94
N GLY A 222 4.72 5.03 11.08
CA GLY A 222 3.70 4.33 11.88
C GLY A 222 3.96 4.43 13.39
N MET A 223 4.59 5.53 13.83
CA MET A 223 4.93 5.84 15.20
C MET A 223 3.87 6.76 15.83
N PRO A 224 3.56 6.64 17.14
CA PRO A 224 2.71 7.59 17.85
C PRO A 224 3.24 9.02 17.72
N LEU A 225 2.33 10.00 17.52
CA LEU A 225 2.71 11.39 17.25
C LEU A 225 3.35 12.08 18.47
N GLU A 226 3.12 11.56 19.68
CA GLU A 226 3.62 12.06 20.97
C GLU A 226 5.08 11.65 21.22
N GLU A 227 5.58 10.59 20.56
CA GLU A 227 6.96 10.15 20.75
C GLU A 227 7.96 11.18 20.24
N THR A 228 9.12 11.27 20.89
CA THR A 228 10.18 12.19 20.50
C THR A 228 11.18 11.48 19.61
N VAL A 229 11.38 12.00 18.41
CA VAL A 229 12.35 11.50 17.41
C VAL A 229 13.46 12.52 17.26
N VAL A 230 14.72 12.06 17.31
CA VAL A 230 15.91 12.87 17.04
C VAL A 230 16.64 12.26 15.85
N LEU A 231 16.95 13.09 14.85
CA LEU A 231 17.70 12.66 13.68
C LEU A 231 19.20 12.69 13.95
N THR A 232 19.92 11.67 13.49
CA THR A 232 21.38 11.56 13.69
C THR A 232 22.19 12.00 12.49
N ASP A 233 21.62 11.91 11.29
CA ASP A 233 22.33 12.22 10.07
C ASP A 233 22.49 13.72 9.87
N ARG A 234 23.53 14.07 9.13
CA ARG A 234 23.79 15.43 8.65
C ARG A 234 24.14 15.35 7.18
N ILE A 235 23.66 16.30 6.42
CA ILE A 235 24.02 16.40 4.99
C ILE A 235 25.35 17.12 4.90
N THR A 236 26.31 16.46 4.27
CA THR A 236 27.66 17.00 4.05
C THR A 236 27.92 17.24 2.54
N ASP A 237 28.89 18.12 2.23
CA ASP A 237 29.34 18.30 0.85
C ASP A 237 29.88 17.01 0.23
N ALA A 238 30.40 16.09 1.05
CA ALA A 238 30.86 14.77 0.60
C ALA A 238 29.69 13.90 0.11
N ASP A 239 28.52 13.99 0.75
CA ASP A 239 27.32 13.26 0.32
C ASP A 239 26.82 13.76 -1.05
N VAL A 240 26.87 15.08 -1.27
CA VAL A 240 26.52 15.69 -2.57
C VAL A 240 27.51 15.26 -3.66
N ALA A 241 28.81 15.27 -3.39
CA ALA A 241 29.84 14.82 -4.34
C ALA A 241 29.68 13.34 -4.69
N ARG A 242 29.33 12.50 -3.71
CA ARG A 242 29.04 11.08 -3.92
C ARG A 242 27.84 10.86 -4.83
N LEU A 243 26.76 11.62 -4.63
CA LEU A 243 25.57 11.57 -5.50
C LEU A 243 25.91 11.94 -6.95
N GLU A 244 26.79 12.93 -7.16
CA GLU A 244 27.25 13.32 -8.50
C GLU A 244 28.01 12.18 -9.20
N ILE A 245 28.89 11.47 -8.49
CA ILE A 245 29.65 10.34 -9.03
C ILE A 245 28.72 9.17 -9.37
N GLU A 246 27.83 8.79 -8.45
CA GLU A 246 26.88 7.69 -8.64
C GLU A 246 25.98 7.91 -9.85
N THR A 247 25.51 9.14 -10.06
CA THR A 247 24.62 9.50 -11.18
C THR A 247 25.32 9.41 -12.54
N LYS A 248 26.61 9.73 -12.62
CA LYS A 248 27.39 9.69 -13.86
C LYS A 248 27.85 8.29 -14.28
N THR A 249 27.92 7.35 -13.33
CA THR A 249 28.59 6.05 -13.56
C THR A 249 27.59 4.94 -13.92
N GLU A 250 26.29 5.12 -13.72
CA GLU A 250 25.29 4.07 -13.91
C GLU A 250 24.84 3.95 -15.37
N ALA A 251 25.27 2.83 -16.01
CA ALA A 251 24.91 2.47 -17.38
C ALA A 251 23.41 2.12 -17.55
N ASP A 252 22.88 2.38 -18.73
CA ASP A 252 21.46 2.42 -19.13
C ASP A 252 20.74 1.05 -19.26
N GLN A 253 21.35 -0.10 -18.95
CA GLN A 253 20.68 -1.39 -19.08
C GLN A 253 19.86 -1.70 -17.81
N MET A 254 18.55 -1.54 -17.93
CA MET A 254 17.59 -1.87 -16.87
C MET A 254 17.11 -3.31 -17.00
N ASP A 255 17.23 -4.09 -15.91
CA ASP A 255 16.48 -5.33 -15.76
C ASP A 255 15.11 -5.02 -15.14
N TYR A 256 14.06 -5.04 -15.97
CA TYR A 256 12.67 -4.81 -15.52
C TYR A 256 12.24 -5.75 -14.39
N ASN A 257 12.87 -6.93 -14.26
CA ASN A 257 12.53 -7.87 -13.19
C ASN A 257 12.88 -7.37 -11.78
N GLN A 258 13.75 -6.36 -11.66
CA GLN A 258 14.05 -5.70 -10.39
C GLN A 258 12.90 -4.79 -9.93
N ARG A 259 11.96 -4.46 -10.84
CA ARG A 259 10.79 -3.64 -10.52
C ARG A 259 9.65 -4.52 -10.02
N ILE A 260 9.18 -4.22 -8.83
CA ILE A 260 8.09 -4.98 -8.20
C ILE A 260 6.76 -4.84 -8.98
N ASP A 261 6.46 -3.67 -9.52
CA ASP A 261 5.27 -3.41 -10.32
C ASP A 261 5.25 -4.23 -11.62
N TYR A 262 6.40 -4.35 -12.31
CA TYR A 262 6.56 -5.25 -13.45
C TYR A 262 6.39 -6.72 -13.05
N SER A 263 7.00 -7.14 -11.95
CA SER A 263 6.88 -8.50 -11.42
C SER A 263 5.44 -8.86 -11.02
N ILE A 264 4.69 -7.91 -10.44
CA ILE A 264 3.26 -8.05 -10.15
C ILE A 264 2.47 -8.26 -11.45
N LEU A 265 2.72 -7.42 -12.46
CA LEU A 265 2.01 -7.51 -13.74
C LEU A 265 2.28 -8.81 -14.48
N LYS A 266 3.51 -9.35 -14.44
CA LYS A 266 3.86 -10.68 -14.97
C LYS A 266 3.10 -11.80 -14.25
N THR A 267 2.91 -11.69 -12.94
CA THR A 267 2.09 -12.67 -12.20
C THR A 267 0.61 -12.55 -12.57
N ASN A 268 0.10 -11.34 -12.78
CA ASN A 268 -1.26 -11.12 -13.27
C ASN A 268 -1.45 -11.70 -14.69
N LEU A 269 -0.45 -11.56 -15.57
CA LEU A 269 -0.48 -12.21 -16.89
C LEU A 269 -0.58 -13.72 -16.76
N ARG A 270 0.24 -14.34 -15.91
CA ARG A 270 0.20 -15.79 -15.63
C ARG A 270 -1.18 -16.23 -15.10
N LEU A 271 -1.80 -15.44 -14.21
CA LEU A 271 -3.15 -15.72 -13.71
C LEU A 271 -4.20 -15.62 -14.83
N ALA A 272 -4.11 -14.63 -15.71
CA ALA A 272 -5.00 -14.50 -16.85
C ALA A 272 -4.84 -15.69 -17.85
N GLU A 273 -3.63 -16.15 -18.08
CA GLU A 273 -3.37 -17.35 -18.89
C GLU A 273 -3.94 -18.62 -18.23
N MET A 274 -3.83 -18.72 -16.89
CA MET A 274 -4.46 -19.81 -16.13
C MET A 274 -5.98 -19.75 -16.21
N ASP A 275 -6.61 -18.57 -16.29
CA ASP A 275 -8.06 -18.45 -16.47
C ASP A 275 -8.51 -18.97 -17.83
N VAL A 276 -7.78 -18.69 -18.92
CA VAL A 276 -8.02 -19.29 -20.24
C VAL A 276 -8.01 -20.82 -20.14
N GLU A 277 -6.99 -21.36 -19.49
CA GLU A 277 -6.84 -22.80 -19.33
C GLU A 277 -7.93 -23.42 -18.43
N ASN A 278 -8.33 -22.71 -17.38
CA ASN A 278 -9.43 -23.11 -16.50
C ASN A 278 -10.75 -23.22 -17.24
N ASN A 279 -11.05 -22.24 -18.10
CA ASN A 279 -12.25 -22.27 -18.92
C ASN A 279 -12.23 -23.42 -19.95
N LYS A 280 -11.04 -23.77 -20.53
CA LYS A 280 -10.90 -24.96 -21.39
C LYS A 280 -11.13 -26.25 -20.62
N ARG A 281 -10.63 -26.34 -19.38
CA ARG A 281 -10.82 -27.53 -18.53
C ARG A 281 -12.27 -27.74 -18.13
N GLY A 282 -13.13 -26.76 -18.28
CA GLY A 282 -14.57 -26.91 -18.14
C GLY A 282 -15.24 -27.87 -19.14
N TYR A 283 -14.53 -28.30 -20.19
CA TYR A 283 -15.00 -29.37 -21.11
C TYR A 283 -14.72 -30.80 -20.59
N TYR A 284 -13.84 -30.96 -19.58
CA TYR A 284 -13.57 -32.28 -19.01
C TYR A 284 -14.71 -32.75 -18.11
N PRO A 285 -14.92 -34.09 -18.01
CA PRO A 285 -15.89 -34.64 -17.08
C PRO A 285 -15.51 -34.29 -15.62
N THR A 286 -16.53 -34.27 -14.76
CA THR A 286 -16.35 -34.23 -13.30
C THR A 286 -16.85 -35.54 -12.73
N VAL A 287 -16.14 -36.10 -11.73
CA VAL A 287 -16.47 -37.37 -11.07
C VAL A 287 -16.54 -37.12 -9.56
N ALA A 288 -17.64 -37.55 -8.96
CA ALA A 288 -17.84 -37.51 -7.52
C ALA A 288 -18.44 -38.83 -7.01
N ALA A 289 -17.99 -39.28 -5.85
CA ALA A 289 -18.65 -40.34 -5.10
C ALA A 289 -19.58 -39.73 -4.06
N PHE A 290 -20.68 -40.40 -3.79
CA PHE A 290 -21.59 -40.02 -2.73
C PHE A 290 -22.10 -41.22 -1.95
N ALA A 291 -22.41 -41.00 -0.68
CA ALA A 291 -23.09 -41.96 0.18
C ALA A 291 -24.11 -41.19 1.05
N GLY A 292 -25.31 -41.71 1.14
CA GLY A 292 -26.37 -41.14 1.95
C GLY A 292 -27.00 -42.16 2.87
N TYR A 293 -27.34 -41.73 4.06
CA TYR A 293 -28.13 -42.51 4.99
C TYR A 293 -29.16 -41.59 5.65
N GLY A 294 -30.40 -42.05 5.71
CA GLY A 294 -31.48 -41.21 6.25
C GLY A 294 -32.73 -41.98 6.65
N TYR A 295 -33.68 -41.27 7.13
CA TYR A 295 -35.00 -41.71 7.49
C TYR A 295 -36.06 -40.87 6.80
N ASN A 296 -37.15 -41.49 6.42
CA ASN A 296 -38.30 -40.77 5.87
C ASN A 296 -39.61 -41.28 6.47
N THR A 297 -40.61 -40.45 6.48
CA THR A 297 -41.97 -40.83 6.85
C THR A 297 -42.97 -40.01 6.04
N GLY A 298 -44.15 -40.60 5.77
CA GLY A 298 -45.26 -39.94 5.10
C GLY A 298 -46.57 -40.24 5.82
N ARG A 299 -47.35 -39.20 6.18
CA ARG A 299 -48.55 -39.32 6.99
C ARG A 299 -49.65 -38.40 6.51
N GLN A 300 -50.91 -38.77 6.78
CA GLN A 300 -52.07 -37.91 6.46
C GLN A 300 -52.24 -36.79 7.49
N GLN A 301 -51.92 -37.03 8.77
CA GLN A 301 -52.00 -36.05 9.85
C GLN A 301 -50.62 -35.60 10.29
N PHE A 302 -50.44 -34.28 10.49
CA PHE A 302 -49.14 -33.70 10.83
C PHE A 302 -48.52 -34.26 12.14
N GLY A 303 -49.34 -34.43 13.18
CA GLY A 303 -48.88 -35.00 14.46
C GLY A 303 -48.29 -36.42 14.34
N GLN A 304 -48.76 -37.22 13.40
CA GLN A 304 -48.33 -38.59 13.17
C GLN A 304 -46.87 -38.64 12.63
N VAL A 305 -46.34 -37.56 12.05
CA VAL A 305 -44.96 -37.47 11.63
C VAL A 305 -44.01 -37.66 12.82
N PHE A 306 -44.40 -37.23 13.99
CA PHE A 306 -43.58 -37.30 15.22
C PHE A 306 -43.83 -38.52 16.08
N THR A 307 -44.97 -39.15 15.92
CA THR A 307 -45.42 -40.25 16.79
C THR A 307 -45.34 -41.64 16.16
N GLN A 308 -45.25 -41.70 14.84
CA GLN A 308 -45.22 -42.93 14.07
C GLN A 308 -43.80 -43.29 13.59
N PRO A 309 -43.49 -44.56 13.29
CA PRO A 309 -42.17 -45.00 12.86
C PRO A 309 -41.71 -44.30 11.57
N TRP A 310 -40.40 -44.03 11.51
CA TRP A 310 -39.72 -43.58 10.32
C TRP A 310 -39.01 -44.76 9.67
N PHE A 311 -38.84 -44.73 8.33
CA PHE A 311 -38.25 -45.76 7.52
C PHE A 311 -36.85 -45.31 7.08
N SER A 312 -35.84 -46.19 7.32
CA SER A 312 -34.49 -45.91 6.90
C SER A 312 -34.27 -46.14 5.41
N ASN A 313 -33.38 -45.40 4.84
CA ASN A 313 -32.85 -45.59 3.48
C ASN A 313 -31.35 -45.33 3.46
N ALA A 314 -30.66 -46.02 2.54
CA ALA A 314 -29.24 -45.81 2.29
C ALA A 314 -28.99 -45.89 0.79
N ASN A 315 -28.06 -45.04 0.32
CA ASN A 315 -27.62 -45.04 -1.06
C ASN A 315 -26.09 -44.79 -1.14
N VAL A 316 -25.44 -45.41 -2.08
CA VAL A 316 -24.04 -45.19 -2.41
C VAL A 316 -23.92 -45.19 -3.93
N GLY A 317 -23.13 -44.26 -4.46
CA GLY A 317 -23.01 -44.15 -5.91
C GLY A 317 -21.86 -43.29 -6.39
N LEU A 318 -21.69 -43.29 -7.70
CA LEU A 318 -20.79 -42.42 -8.43
C LEU A 318 -21.62 -41.54 -9.36
N SER A 319 -21.28 -40.27 -9.38
CA SER A 319 -21.86 -39.30 -10.31
C SER A 319 -20.76 -38.85 -11.28
N ILE A 320 -21.00 -39.08 -12.58
CA ILE A 320 -20.12 -38.61 -13.65
C ILE A 320 -20.92 -37.59 -14.48
N ASN A 321 -20.48 -36.37 -14.46
CA ASN A 321 -21.11 -35.29 -15.24
C ASN A 321 -20.20 -34.95 -16.43
N VAL A 322 -20.69 -35.15 -17.66
CA VAL A 322 -19.96 -34.87 -18.92
C VAL A 322 -20.70 -33.76 -19.65
N PRO A 323 -20.14 -32.57 -19.76
CA PRO A 323 -20.79 -31.48 -20.50
C PRO A 323 -20.67 -31.70 -22.01
N ILE A 324 -21.76 -32.10 -22.66
CA ILE A 324 -21.79 -32.42 -24.12
C ILE A 324 -22.01 -31.11 -24.91
N PHE A 325 -22.99 -30.32 -24.55
CA PHE A 325 -23.34 -29.07 -25.22
C PHE A 325 -23.89 -28.05 -24.21
N ASP A 326 -23.37 -26.82 -24.25
CA ASP A 326 -23.74 -25.73 -23.34
C ASP A 326 -24.18 -24.44 -24.06
N GLY A 327 -24.64 -24.56 -25.31
CA GLY A 327 -25.02 -23.40 -26.09
C GLY A 327 -23.85 -22.45 -26.41
N PHE A 328 -22.61 -22.99 -26.54
CA PHE A 328 -21.38 -22.20 -26.77
C PHE A 328 -20.93 -21.34 -25.60
N LEU A 329 -21.48 -21.47 -24.41
CA LEU A 329 -21.12 -20.69 -23.23
C LEU A 329 -19.61 -20.71 -22.95
N LYS A 330 -19.01 -21.93 -22.92
CA LYS A 330 -17.55 -22.10 -22.67
C LYS A 330 -16.71 -21.48 -23.78
N LYS A 331 -17.12 -21.60 -25.04
CA LYS A 331 -16.45 -20.99 -26.19
C LYS A 331 -16.29 -19.48 -26.00
N TYR A 332 -17.37 -18.79 -25.65
CA TYR A 332 -17.34 -17.33 -25.44
C TYR A 332 -16.59 -16.95 -24.17
N LYS A 333 -16.65 -17.72 -23.09
CA LYS A 333 -15.83 -17.52 -21.90
C LYS A 333 -14.33 -17.63 -22.20
N ILE A 334 -13.92 -18.61 -22.98
CA ILE A 334 -12.51 -18.75 -23.43
C ILE A 334 -12.10 -17.55 -24.29
N GLN A 335 -12.99 -17.09 -25.16
CA GLN A 335 -12.70 -15.93 -26.01
C GLN A 335 -12.52 -14.66 -25.16
N GLN A 336 -13.40 -14.40 -24.19
CA GLN A 336 -13.27 -13.29 -23.25
C GLN A 336 -11.95 -13.37 -22.44
N ALA A 337 -11.64 -14.55 -21.91
CA ALA A 337 -10.38 -14.77 -21.17
C ALA A 337 -9.13 -14.52 -22.06
N ARG A 338 -9.18 -14.91 -23.34
CA ARG A 338 -8.10 -14.60 -24.31
C ARG A 338 -7.93 -13.09 -24.54
N TYR A 339 -9.03 -12.35 -24.64
CA TYR A 339 -8.95 -10.88 -24.75
C TYR A 339 -8.39 -10.25 -23.45
N THR A 340 -8.65 -10.83 -22.29
CA THR A 340 -8.03 -10.40 -21.03
C THR A 340 -6.51 -10.64 -21.05
N VAL A 341 -6.04 -11.79 -21.55
CA VAL A 341 -4.62 -12.06 -21.73
C VAL A 341 -3.99 -11.05 -22.69
N GLU A 342 -4.62 -10.79 -23.82
CA GLU A 342 -4.11 -9.80 -24.80
C GLU A 342 -4.01 -8.41 -24.20
N LYS A 343 -5.07 -7.95 -23.51
CA LYS A 343 -5.06 -6.67 -22.77
C LYS A 343 -3.92 -6.62 -21.74
N THR A 344 -3.70 -7.70 -21.00
CA THR A 344 -2.64 -7.75 -19.99
C THR A 344 -1.25 -7.73 -20.64
N LYS A 345 -1.05 -8.39 -21.79
CA LYS A 345 0.20 -8.30 -22.57
C LYS A 345 0.49 -6.89 -23.04
N GLN A 346 -0.53 -6.18 -23.55
CA GLN A 346 -0.38 -4.78 -23.94
C GLN A 346 -0.01 -3.91 -22.72
N SER A 347 -0.60 -4.20 -21.55
CA SER A 347 -0.25 -3.51 -20.30
C SER A 347 1.20 -3.78 -19.88
N VAL A 348 1.76 -4.98 -20.13
CA VAL A 348 3.19 -5.27 -19.89
C VAL A 348 4.07 -4.33 -20.74
N GLY A 349 3.81 -4.23 -22.04
CA GLY A 349 4.56 -3.31 -22.91
C GLY A 349 4.43 -1.84 -22.50
N LEU A 350 3.24 -1.43 -22.05
CA LEU A 350 3.03 -0.07 -21.53
C LEU A 350 3.84 0.19 -20.25
N VAL A 351 3.90 -0.77 -19.33
CA VAL A 351 4.69 -0.64 -18.09
C VAL A 351 6.18 -0.59 -18.40
N GLU A 352 6.69 -1.39 -19.34
CA GLU A 352 8.08 -1.30 -19.82
C GLU A 352 8.41 0.10 -20.32
N GLN A 353 7.59 0.65 -21.21
CA GLN A 353 7.75 2.03 -21.71
C GLN A 353 7.65 3.08 -20.57
N SER A 354 6.75 2.88 -19.62
CA SER A 354 6.60 3.78 -18.47
C SER A 354 7.82 3.76 -17.56
N ILE A 355 8.43 2.60 -17.33
CA ILE A 355 9.67 2.46 -16.55
C ILE A 355 10.81 3.17 -17.28
N ASP A 356 10.97 2.98 -18.59
CA ASP A 356 11.99 3.65 -19.38
C ASP A 356 11.82 5.18 -19.35
N LEU A 357 10.58 5.65 -19.51
CA LEU A 357 10.28 7.07 -19.40
C LEU A 357 10.60 7.61 -18.00
N GLN A 358 10.23 6.88 -16.94
CA GLN A 358 10.50 7.27 -15.56
C GLN A 358 12.01 7.38 -15.30
N ILE A 359 12.81 6.41 -15.73
CA ILE A 359 14.27 6.43 -15.58
C ILE A 359 14.87 7.62 -16.34
N LYS A 360 14.49 7.82 -17.61
CA LYS A 360 15.00 8.93 -18.43
C LYS A 360 14.62 10.29 -17.83
N SER A 361 13.36 10.46 -17.42
CA SER A 361 12.90 11.73 -16.83
C SER A 361 13.59 12.00 -15.48
N THR A 362 13.76 10.99 -14.65
CA THR A 362 14.43 11.15 -13.36
C THR A 362 15.92 11.45 -13.52
N ASN A 363 16.60 10.82 -14.50
CA ASN A 363 17.99 11.16 -14.82
C ASN A 363 18.14 12.64 -15.26
N VAL A 364 17.23 13.14 -16.11
CA VAL A 364 17.22 14.55 -16.49
C VAL A 364 16.97 15.45 -15.27
N THR A 365 16.04 15.08 -14.42
CA THR A 365 15.73 15.82 -13.18
C THR A 365 16.95 15.90 -12.25
N ILE A 366 17.67 14.80 -12.03
CA ILE A 366 18.87 14.77 -11.20
C ILE A 366 19.97 15.66 -11.80
N MET A 367 20.22 15.56 -13.10
CA MET A 367 21.23 16.40 -13.75
C MET A 367 20.90 17.88 -13.59
N ASN A 368 19.65 18.27 -13.80
CA ASN A 368 19.20 19.65 -13.61
C ASN A 368 19.33 20.10 -12.15
N ASN A 369 18.95 19.25 -11.20
CA ASN A 369 19.04 19.56 -9.77
C ASN A 369 20.51 19.69 -9.29
N LEU A 370 21.42 18.88 -9.83
CA LEU A 370 22.87 18.98 -9.57
C LEU A 370 23.42 20.33 -10.06
N GLU A 371 23.08 20.72 -11.30
CA GLU A 371 23.54 22.00 -11.86
C GLU A 371 22.93 23.18 -11.11
N THR A 372 21.63 23.10 -10.76
CA THR A 372 20.95 24.10 -9.94
C THR A 372 21.62 24.22 -8.58
N LEU A 373 21.92 23.10 -7.88
CA LEU A 373 22.55 23.11 -6.58
C LEU A 373 23.94 23.75 -6.64
N LYS A 374 24.76 23.46 -7.67
CA LYS A 374 26.06 24.09 -7.87
C LYS A 374 25.92 25.60 -8.02
N THR A 375 24.98 26.03 -8.85
CA THR A 375 24.72 27.45 -9.07
C THR A 375 24.24 28.14 -7.79
N GLN A 376 23.32 27.51 -7.03
CA GLN A 376 22.83 28.09 -5.77
C GLN A 376 23.91 28.10 -4.69
N LYS A 377 24.81 27.10 -4.63
CA LYS A 377 25.98 27.12 -3.74
C LYS A 377 26.89 28.29 -4.07
N ARG A 378 27.18 28.51 -5.35
CA ARG A 378 27.99 29.65 -5.80
C ARG A 378 27.32 31.00 -5.48
N ASN A 379 26.01 31.11 -5.69
CA ASN A 379 25.24 32.31 -5.34
C ASN A 379 25.29 32.58 -3.82
N LEU A 380 25.22 31.54 -2.99
CA LEU A 380 25.35 31.64 -1.54
C LEU A 380 26.71 32.19 -1.14
N GLU A 381 27.82 31.64 -1.66
CA GLU A 381 29.17 32.12 -1.42
C GLU A 381 29.34 33.59 -1.82
N LEU A 382 28.80 33.98 -2.98
CA LEU A 382 28.85 35.36 -3.46
C LEU A 382 28.02 36.31 -2.56
N ALA A 383 26.85 35.87 -2.14
CA ALA A 383 26.00 36.68 -1.24
C ALA A 383 26.64 36.89 0.14
N GLU A 384 27.35 35.87 0.67
CA GLU A 384 28.15 36.00 1.90
C GLU A 384 29.26 37.04 1.75
N GLU A 385 29.97 36.99 0.63
CA GLU A 385 31.04 37.94 0.34
C GLU A 385 30.52 39.37 0.16
N VAL A 386 29.40 39.55 -0.61
CA VAL A 386 28.74 40.84 -0.78
C VAL A 386 28.35 41.43 0.57
N LEU A 387 27.72 40.63 1.43
CA LEU A 387 27.35 41.07 2.77
C LEU A 387 28.59 41.47 3.61
N ARG A 388 29.62 40.66 3.57
CA ARG A 388 30.87 40.94 4.28
C ARG A 388 31.49 42.30 3.86
N VAL A 389 31.56 42.54 2.55
CA VAL A 389 32.14 43.77 1.98
C VAL A 389 31.21 44.99 2.27
N SER A 390 29.91 44.84 2.12
CA SER A 390 28.94 45.91 2.43
C SER A 390 29.03 46.37 3.89
N LYS A 391 29.18 45.42 4.83
CA LYS A 391 29.39 45.74 6.25
C LYS A 391 30.72 46.46 6.51
N ILE A 392 31.79 46.07 5.86
CA ILE A 392 33.08 46.79 5.99
C ILE A 392 32.97 48.20 5.46
N LYS A 393 32.37 48.40 4.25
CA LYS A 393 32.15 49.72 3.67
C LYS A 393 31.30 50.61 4.57
N TYR A 394 30.19 50.07 5.09
CA TYR A 394 29.30 50.78 6.00
C TYR A 394 30.05 51.21 7.27
N LYS A 395 30.81 50.33 7.91
CA LYS A 395 31.62 50.69 9.11
C LYS A 395 32.70 51.73 8.82
N ALA A 396 33.24 51.73 7.60
CA ALA A 396 34.22 52.75 7.17
C ALA A 396 33.59 54.08 6.71
N GLY A 397 32.26 54.23 6.77
CA GLY A 397 31.56 55.41 6.30
C GLY A 397 31.48 55.60 4.78
N ALA A 398 31.94 54.57 4.01
CA ALA A 398 31.99 54.57 2.54
C ALA A 398 30.78 53.83 1.88
N GLY A 399 29.87 53.30 2.67
CA GLY A 399 28.68 52.59 2.20
C GLY A 399 27.40 53.01 2.90
N SER A 400 26.24 52.65 2.36
CA SER A 400 24.93 52.98 2.95
C SER A 400 24.35 51.79 3.73
N ASN A 401 23.48 52.10 4.70
CA ASN A 401 22.71 51.10 5.43
C ASN A 401 21.81 50.29 4.49
N ILE A 402 21.28 50.90 3.42
CA ILE A 402 20.46 50.24 2.39
C ILE A 402 21.26 49.12 1.68
N GLU A 403 22.56 49.32 1.41
CA GLU A 403 23.42 48.28 0.82
C GLU A 403 23.56 47.07 1.74
N VAL A 404 23.72 47.28 3.05
CA VAL A 404 23.79 46.20 4.05
C VAL A 404 22.46 45.43 4.12
N ILE A 405 21.31 46.15 4.17
CA ILE A 405 19.98 45.52 4.20
C ILE A 405 19.70 44.72 2.95
N SER A 406 20.06 45.26 1.77
CA SER A 406 19.94 44.53 0.49
C SER A 406 20.80 43.27 0.45
N ALA A 407 22.06 43.38 0.92
CA ALA A 407 22.96 42.23 1.00
C ALA A 407 22.47 41.17 1.99
N GLU A 408 21.90 41.54 3.15
CA GLU A 408 21.27 40.59 4.11
C GLU A 408 20.07 39.88 3.46
N SER A 409 19.24 40.62 2.71
CA SER A 409 18.09 40.04 1.99
C SER A 409 18.53 39.05 0.91
N SER A 410 19.55 39.41 0.11
CA SER A 410 20.12 38.55 -0.92
C SER A 410 20.75 37.29 -0.32
N LEU A 411 21.44 37.41 0.82
CA LEU A 411 21.99 36.24 1.52
C LEU A 411 20.88 35.30 2.00
N LYS A 412 19.81 35.83 2.63
CA LYS A 412 18.64 35.06 3.06
C LYS A 412 18.01 34.31 1.90
N GLU A 413 17.82 34.98 0.77
CA GLU A 413 17.26 34.39 -0.46
C GLU A 413 18.18 33.27 -1.00
N SER A 414 19.47 33.52 -1.10
CA SER A 414 20.46 32.52 -1.57
C SER A 414 20.50 31.29 -0.65
N GLN A 415 20.44 31.48 0.68
CA GLN A 415 20.35 30.38 1.65
C GLN A 415 19.07 29.55 1.45
N THR A 416 17.92 30.22 1.24
CA THR A 416 16.64 29.55 1.02
C THR A 416 16.68 28.72 -0.26
N ASN A 417 17.19 29.27 -1.35
CA ASN A 417 17.30 28.61 -2.65
C ASN A 417 18.29 27.45 -2.62
N TYR A 418 19.40 27.57 -1.90
CA TYR A 418 20.37 26.49 -1.71
C TYR A 418 19.72 25.28 -1.01
N PHE A 419 19.01 25.49 0.12
CA PHE A 419 18.37 24.38 0.82
C PHE A 419 17.19 23.78 0.03
N ALA A 420 16.45 24.60 -0.72
CA ALA A 420 15.40 24.09 -1.62
C ALA A 420 16.01 23.18 -2.69
N SER A 421 17.08 23.62 -3.37
CA SER A 421 17.75 22.83 -4.40
C SER A 421 18.41 21.56 -3.86
N LEU A 422 18.93 21.60 -2.62
CA LEU A 422 19.48 20.43 -1.93
C LEU A 422 18.37 19.41 -1.62
N TYR A 423 17.24 19.87 -1.13
CA TYR A 423 16.07 19.02 -0.88
C TYR A 423 15.57 18.36 -2.17
N ASP A 424 15.42 19.14 -3.25
CA ASP A 424 14.98 18.64 -4.54
C ASP A 424 15.92 17.58 -5.11
N LEU A 425 17.23 17.74 -4.93
CA LEU A 425 18.22 16.74 -5.34
C LEU A 425 18.08 15.44 -4.55
N LEU A 426 17.88 15.52 -3.22
CA LEU A 426 17.71 14.34 -2.37
C LEU A 426 16.43 13.59 -2.71
N LEU A 427 15.33 14.30 -2.99
CA LEU A 427 14.09 13.67 -3.45
C LEU A 427 14.26 12.99 -4.81
N ALA A 428 14.92 13.65 -5.77
CA ALA A 428 15.18 13.10 -7.07
C ALA A 428 16.05 11.83 -7.00
N LYS A 429 16.99 11.75 -6.03
CA LYS A 429 17.77 10.53 -5.77
C LYS A 429 16.88 9.37 -5.29
N ILE A 430 15.97 9.62 -4.34
CA ILE A 430 15.01 8.59 -3.90
C ILE A 430 14.16 8.10 -5.07
N ASP A 431 13.68 9.04 -5.91
CA ASP A 431 12.87 8.71 -7.08
C ASP A 431 13.67 7.89 -8.12
N LEU A 432 14.96 8.16 -8.29
CA LEU A 432 15.85 7.37 -9.14
C LEU A 432 16.07 5.96 -8.59
N ASP A 433 16.35 5.84 -7.29
CA ASP A 433 16.55 4.53 -6.64
C ASP A 433 15.29 3.67 -6.75
N LYS A 434 14.12 4.28 -6.59
CA LYS A 434 12.83 3.62 -6.84
C LYS A 434 12.68 3.24 -8.31
N ALA A 435 12.95 4.15 -9.24
CA ALA A 435 12.84 3.91 -10.68
C ALA A 435 13.72 2.76 -11.14
N LYS A 436 14.91 2.62 -10.55
CA LYS A 436 15.87 1.53 -10.80
C LYS A 436 15.63 0.26 -9.97
N GLY A 437 14.61 0.24 -9.12
CA GLY A 437 14.34 -0.90 -8.24
C GLY A 437 15.40 -1.12 -7.15
N LYS A 438 16.20 -0.11 -6.84
CA LYS A 438 17.31 -0.17 -5.86
C LYS A 438 16.91 0.23 -4.44
N LEU A 439 15.67 0.63 -4.20
CA LEU A 439 15.20 0.93 -2.85
C LEU A 439 15.19 -0.37 -2.02
N ASN A 440 16.28 -0.54 -1.23
CA ASN A 440 16.47 -1.71 -0.37
C ASN A 440 15.45 -1.71 0.77
N VAL A 441 14.62 -2.77 0.79
CA VAL A 441 13.55 -3.00 1.78
C VAL A 441 13.64 -4.39 2.42
N ASN A 442 14.84 -5.00 2.32
CA ASN A 442 15.13 -6.32 2.92
C ASN A 442 15.34 -6.23 4.42
#